data_450aa74bf484c7ac8109ea374d8cc51b
#
_entry.id   450aa74bf484c7ac8109ea374d8cc51b
#
_cell.length_a   1.000
_cell.length_b   1.000
_cell.length_c   1.000
_cell.angle_alpha   90.00
_cell.angle_beta   90.00
_cell.angle_gamma   90.00
#
_symmetry.space_group_name_H-M   'P 1'
#
loop_
_entity.id
_entity.type
_entity.pdbx_description
1 polymer ?
#
loop_
_entity_poly.entity_id
_entity_poly.type
_entity_poly.pdbx_seq_one_letter_code
_entity_poly.pdbx_strand_id
1 'polypeptide(L)'
;MRRKTKFLYFWATVVVTVLALKSTPGGAQTHSDNQTVDIQGLVRTRCATDKRNTYLEWSGSVYAFVPQEKQRKLFSIIGMNVARCFQNQQGQWLLTSRELQYYLNPETNQVLNRWQNPWTGEEVPVVHVANNPVQNNLGQGRFPAFAAGRNLIVPLDLPLTYPNVLASDAKFQDYSPEPLYQAGEFFKFVVPEARVEQPNVATVLNVSGTWNRIGPWLPWMKMKGKPGQLVYSASIRKLQRFEELSPLLQQEITSRVPVYRTAPTCYLAASSETSWIYFREHFDNYLAGDRFPISETQSNQPCQQ
;
A
#
# COMPACT_ATOMS: atom_id res chain seq x y z
N MET A 1 -6.75 72.44 5.33
CA MET A 1 -6.86 71.79 6.64
C MET A 1 -6.77 70.25 6.45
N ARG A 2 -5.64 69.65 6.70
CA ARG A 2 -5.41 68.18 6.62
C ARG A 2 -5.36 67.59 8.05
N ARG A 3 -6.37 66.81 8.40
CA ARG A 3 -6.38 66.05 9.67
C ARG A 3 -5.49 64.84 9.51
N LYS A 4 -4.44 64.73 10.33
CA LYS A 4 -3.59 63.52 10.50
C LYS A 4 -4.23 62.62 11.55
N THR A 5 -4.66 61.44 11.15
CA THR A 5 -5.11 60.38 12.07
C THR A 5 -3.90 59.62 12.56
N LYS A 6 -3.64 59.65 13.87
CA LYS A 6 -2.60 58.88 14.52
C LYS A 6 -3.15 57.49 14.81
N PHE A 7 -2.53 56.45 14.26
CA PHE A 7 -2.74 55.05 14.65
C PHE A 7 -1.90 54.75 15.89
N LEU A 8 -2.57 54.45 17.00
CA LEU A 8 -1.95 53.92 18.20
C LEU A 8 -1.80 52.40 18.04
N TYR A 9 -0.56 51.88 18.02
CA TYR A 9 -0.26 50.48 18.16
C TYR A 9 -0.29 50.08 19.65
N PHE A 10 -1.27 49.24 19.99
CA PHE A 10 -1.31 48.58 21.30
C PHE A 10 -0.40 47.36 21.27
N TRP A 11 0.72 47.37 21.98
CA TRP A 11 1.55 46.23 22.24
C TRP A 11 0.98 45.48 23.44
N ALA A 12 0.37 44.30 23.21
CA ALA A 12 0.00 43.40 24.29
C ALA A 12 1.22 42.55 24.66
N THR A 13 1.83 42.86 25.82
CA THR A 13 2.91 42.08 26.40
C THR A 13 2.30 40.84 27.04
N VAL A 14 2.49 39.69 26.43
CA VAL A 14 2.13 38.39 27.03
C VAL A 14 3.25 38.01 28.00
N VAL A 15 2.99 38.11 29.29
CA VAL A 15 3.88 37.57 30.35
C VAL A 15 3.62 36.06 30.42
N VAL A 16 4.53 35.26 29.88
CA VAL A 16 4.55 33.80 30.08
C VAL A 16 5.22 33.50 31.41
N THR A 17 4.44 33.18 32.43
CA THR A 17 4.91 32.67 33.70
C THR A 17 5.35 31.21 33.53
N VAL A 18 6.65 30.96 33.41
CA VAL A 18 7.22 29.62 33.39
C VAL A 18 7.19 29.08 34.83
N LEU A 19 6.21 28.24 35.12
CA LEU A 19 6.24 27.40 36.31
C LEU A 19 7.31 26.29 36.13
N ALA A 20 8.43 26.44 36.77
CA ALA A 20 9.48 25.42 36.86
C ALA A 20 8.94 24.22 37.67
N LEU A 21 8.34 23.26 37.03
CA LEU A 21 8.12 21.94 37.60
C LEU A 21 9.50 21.28 37.81
N LYS A 22 9.92 21.09 39.04
CA LYS A 22 11.06 20.23 39.35
C LYS A 22 10.68 18.81 38.93
N SER A 23 11.09 18.41 37.73
CA SER A 23 11.10 17.03 37.32
C SER A 23 12.18 16.30 38.13
N THR A 24 11.78 15.37 38.98
CA THR A 24 12.69 14.31 39.44
C THR A 24 13.26 13.63 38.20
N PRO A 25 14.58 13.34 38.17
CA PRO A 25 15.12 12.56 37.08
C PRO A 25 14.57 11.12 37.21
N GLY A 26 13.40 10.87 36.68
CA GLY A 26 13.01 9.53 36.32
C GLY A 26 14.00 9.06 35.27
N GLY A 27 14.81 8.05 35.63
CA GLY A 27 15.79 7.49 34.73
C GLY A 27 15.12 7.19 33.41
N ALA A 28 15.44 7.96 32.40
CA ALA A 28 15.11 7.58 31.01
C ALA A 28 15.83 6.25 30.81
N GLN A 29 15.06 5.15 30.84
CA GLN A 29 15.55 3.90 30.33
C GLN A 29 15.88 4.17 28.86
N THR A 30 17.19 4.26 28.60
CA THR A 30 17.70 4.23 27.23
C THR A 30 17.42 2.82 26.70
N HIS A 31 16.22 2.63 26.18
CA HIS A 31 15.94 1.46 25.38
C HIS A 31 16.75 1.58 24.09
N SER A 32 17.93 0.98 24.07
CA SER A 32 18.63 0.67 22.82
C SER A 32 17.96 -0.56 22.22
N ASP A 33 16.73 -0.38 21.75
CA ASP A 33 15.91 -1.52 21.37
C ASP A 33 15.91 -1.73 19.85
N ASN A 34 17.09 -1.76 19.27
CA ASN A 34 17.31 -2.34 17.96
C ASN A 34 17.21 -3.88 18.08
N GLN A 35 15.98 -4.37 18.14
CA GLN A 35 15.69 -5.78 18.03
C GLN A 35 15.72 -6.18 16.56
N THR A 36 15.80 -7.45 16.30
CA THR A 36 15.72 -7.99 14.93
C THR A 36 14.81 -9.20 14.94
N VAL A 37 14.09 -9.36 13.83
CA VAL A 37 13.27 -10.55 13.56
C VAL A 37 13.98 -11.37 12.49
N ASP A 38 14.09 -12.68 12.68
CA ASP A 38 14.63 -13.55 11.66
C ASP A 38 13.67 -13.68 10.46
N ILE A 39 14.17 -14.25 9.36
CA ILE A 39 13.37 -14.47 8.16
C ILE A 39 12.10 -15.30 8.43
N GLN A 40 12.15 -16.27 9.33
CA GLN A 40 10.97 -17.08 9.66
C GLN A 40 9.95 -16.26 10.44
N GLY A 41 10.38 -15.38 11.35
CA GLY A 41 9.52 -14.45 12.05
C GLY A 41 8.86 -13.45 11.08
N LEU A 42 9.59 -12.94 10.08
CA LEU A 42 9.02 -12.11 9.02
C LEU A 42 8.00 -12.90 8.19
N VAL A 43 8.30 -14.13 7.81
CA VAL A 43 7.37 -15.01 7.08
C VAL A 43 6.12 -15.27 7.91
N ARG A 44 6.25 -15.60 9.20
CA ARG A 44 5.07 -15.79 10.08
C ARG A 44 4.25 -14.50 10.24
N THR A 45 4.91 -13.36 10.22
CA THR A 45 4.23 -12.04 10.25
C THR A 45 3.43 -11.81 8.99
N ARG A 46 4.01 -12.03 7.82
CA ARG A 46 3.42 -11.69 6.52
C ARG A 46 2.55 -12.80 5.94
N CYS A 47 2.94 -14.07 6.16
CA CYS A 47 2.40 -15.29 5.57
C CYS A 47 2.12 -16.36 6.62
N ALA A 48 2.28 -17.61 6.17
CA ALA A 48 2.37 -18.80 6.99
C ALA A 48 3.48 -19.74 6.45
N THR A 49 4.17 -20.46 7.34
CA THR A 49 5.24 -21.38 6.97
C THR A 49 4.74 -22.74 6.44
N ASP A 50 3.45 -23.00 6.57
CA ASP A 50 2.78 -24.24 6.14
C ASP A 50 2.07 -24.13 4.79
N LYS A 51 2.40 -23.13 3.99
CA LYS A 51 1.90 -22.90 2.63
C LYS A 51 0.39 -22.64 2.52
N ARG A 52 -0.33 -22.38 3.65
CA ARG A 52 -1.74 -21.97 3.58
C ARG A 52 -1.87 -20.56 3.01
N ASN A 53 -3.04 -20.22 2.49
CA ASN A 53 -3.37 -18.83 2.18
C ASN A 53 -3.41 -18.00 3.47
N THR A 54 -2.88 -16.79 3.39
CA THR A 54 -3.09 -15.73 4.38
C THR A 54 -3.50 -14.47 3.65
N TYR A 55 -4.30 -13.64 4.30
CA TYR A 55 -4.80 -12.40 3.70
C TYR A 55 -4.24 -11.22 4.49
N LEU A 56 -3.86 -10.20 3.77
CA LEU A 56 -3.58 -8.89 4.32
C LEU A 56 -4.62 -7.93 3.74
N GLU A 57 -5.47 -7.38 4.59
CA GLU A 57 -6.46 -6.37 4.18
C GLU A 57 -5.98 -5.00 4.61
N TRP A 58 -6.25 -3.99 3.79
CA TRP A 58 -6.01 -2.59 4.13
C TRP A 58 -7.20 -1.72 3.77
N SER A 59 -7.33 -0.63 4.51
CA SER A 59 -8.28 0.45 4.22
C SER A 59 -7.69 1.79 4.60
N GLY A 60 -8.01 2.81 3.83
CA GLY A 60 -7.41 4.12 4.02
C GLY A 60 -7.86 5.17 3.01
N SER A 61 -6.96 6.10 2.72
CA SER A 61 -7.22 7.23 1.84
C SER A 61 -6.06 7.51 0.90
N VAL A 62 -6.37 8.08 -0.24
CA VAL A 62 -5.41 8.59 -1.22
C VAL A 62 -5.57 10.10 -1.34
N TYR A 63 -4.45 10.77 -1.21
CA TYR A 63 -4.35 12.22 -1.30
C TYR A 63 -3.49 12.64 -2.49
N ALA A 64 -3.86 13.73 -3.12
CA ALA A 64 -3.01 14.43 -4.08
C ALA A 64 -2.20 15.51 -3.36
N PHE A 65 -0.90 15.53 -3.62
CA PHE A 65 0.00 16.60 -3.24
C PHE A 65 0.51 17.28 -4.51
N VAL A 66 0.01 18.49 -4.77
CA VAL A 66 0.37 19.31 -5.90
C VAL A 66 1.09 20.55 -5.37
N PRO A 67 2.25 20.94 -5.93
CA PRO A 67 2.96 22.13 -5.49
C PRO A 67 2.05 23.35 -5.49
N GLN A 68 2.08 24.12 -4.40
CA GLN A 68 1.30 25.35 -4.19
C GLN A 68 -0.23 25.17 -4.12
N GLU A 69 -0.75 23.94 -4.13
CA GLU A 69 -2.17 23.66 -3.89
C GLU A 69 -2.38 23.08 -2.48
N LYS A 70 -3.58 23.26 -1.93
CA LYS A 70 -3.98 22.54 -0.71
C LYS A 70 -4.06 21.04 -1.01
N GLN A 71 -3.57 20.23 -0.06
CA GLN A 71 -3.77 18.79 -0.10
C GLN A 71 -5.25 18.44 -0.36
N ARG A 72 -5.48 17.49 -1.25
CA ARG A 72 -6.82 17.04 -1.63
C ARG A 72 -6.96 15.53 -1.42
N LYS A 73 -7.94 15.11 -0.63
CA LYS A 73 -8.35 13.71 -0.60
C LYS A 73 -9.07 13.39 -1.92
N LEU A 74 -8.58 12.39 -2.66
CA LEU A 74 -9.17 11.98 -3.93
C LEU A 74 -10.06 10.75 -3.75
N PHE A 75 -9.59 9.76 -2.97
CA PHE A 75 -10.27 8.48 -2.82
C PHE A 75 -10.21 8.00 -1.37
N SER A 76 -11.22 7.26 -0.95
CA SER A 76 -11.05 6.20 0.02
C SER A 76 -10.57 4.95 -0.71
N ILE A 77 -9.90 4.04 -0.01
CA ILE A 77 -9.43 2.77 -0.57
C ILE A 77 -9.74 1.61 0.34
N ILE A 78 -9.98 0.47 -0.26
CA ILE A 78 -9.98 -0.83 0.38
C ILE A 78 -9.29 -1.83 -0.53
N GLY A 79 -8.44 -2.67 0.03
CA GLY A 79 -7.73 -3.65 -0.76
C GLY A 79 -7.30 -4.85 0.06
N MET A 80 -6.82 -5.85 -0.63
CA MET A 80 -6.29 -7.06 -0.03
C MET A 80 -5.15 -7.65 -0.85
N ASN A 81 -4.34 -8.45 -0.19
CA ASN A 81 -3.37 -9.32 -0.81
C ASN A 81 -3.55 -10.71 -0.21
N VAL A 82 -3.80 -11.72 -1.05
CA VAL A 82 -3.77 -13.13 -0.65
C VAL A 82 -2.41 -13.71 -0.99
N ALA A 83 -1.73 -14.29 -0.02
CA ALA A 83 -0.37 -14.74 -0.16
C ALA A 83 -0.15 -16.18 0.33
N ARG A 84 0.86 -16.83 -0.26
CA ARG A 84 1.51 -18.06 0.21
C ARG A 84 3.01 -17.85 0.28
N CYS A 85 3.62 -18.44 1.29
CA CYS A 85 5.07 -18.51 1.41
C CYS A 85 5.54 -19.96 1.42
N PHE A 86 6.70 -20.22 0.82
CA PHE A 86 7.36 -21.52 0.80
C PHE A 86 8.85 -21.35 0.58
N GLN A 87 9.61 -22.39 0.91
CA GLN A 87 11.04 -22.41 0.64
C GLN A 87 11.31 -23.05 -0.72
N ASN A 88 12.28 -22.49 -1.46
CA ASN A 88 12.85 -23.13 -2.64
C ASN A 88 13.88 -24.19 -2.24
N GLN A 89 14.50 -24.83 -3.23
CA GLN A 89 15.52 -25.88 -3.01
C GLN A 89 16.78 -25.35 -2.29
N GLN A 90 17.05 -24.04 -2.37
CA GLN A 90 18.16 -23.38 -1.70
C GLN A 90 17.81 -22.88 -0.29
N GLY A 91 16.62 -23.20 0.21
CA GLY A 91 16.15 -22.79 1.53
C GLY A 91 15.74 -21.32 1.65
N GLN A 92 15.66 -20.58 0.52
CA GLN A 92 15.20 -19.21 0.51
C GLN A 92 13.67 -19.15 0.59
N TRP A 93 13.15 -18.20 1.35
CA TRP A 93 11.71 -17.97 1.43
C TRP A 93 11.21 -17.16 0.25
N LEU A 94 10.25 -17.72 -0.46
CA LEU A 94 9.54 -17.11 -1.58
C LEU A 94 8.11 -16.78 -1.17
N LEU A 95 7.64 -15.64 -1.60
CA LEU A 95 6.24 -15.22 -1.46
C LEU A 95 5.62 -15.12 -2.85
N THR A 96 4.47 -15.76 -3.05
CA THR A 96 3.62 -15.54 -4.21
C THR A 96 2.25 -15.05 -3.74
N SER A 97 1.68 -14.11 -4.47
CA SER A 97 0.44 -13.47 -4.04
C SER A 97 -0.37 -12.91 -5.20
N ARG A 98 -1.59 -12.50 -4.89
CA ARG A 98 -2.44 -11.66 -5.74
C ARG A 98 -2.89 -10.47 -4.96
N GLU A 99 -2.94 -9.34 -5.61
CA GLU A 99 -3.25 -8.04 -5.00
C GLU A 99 -4.44 -7.40 -5.69
N LEU A 100 -5.40 -6.96 -4.88
CA LEU A 100 -6.62 -6.31 -5.33
C LEU A 100 -6.87 -5.07 -4.48
N GLN A 101 -7.13 -3.90 -5.13
CA GLN A 101 -7.53 -2.69 -4.42
C GLN A 101 -8.56 -1.91 -5.21
N TYR A 102 -9.60 -1.47 -4.52
CA TYR A 102 -10.64 -0.60 -5.05
C TYR A 102 -10.43 0.85 -4.60
N TYR A 103 -10.60 1.77 -5.55
CA TYR A 103 -10.76 3.19 -5.29
C TYR A 103 -12.24 3.47 -5.06
N LEU A 104 -12.55 4.13 -3.94
CA LEU A 104 -13.91 4.40 -3.49
C LEU A 104 -14.15 5.90 -3.50
N ASN A 105 -15.40 6.29 -3.72
CA ASN A 105 -15.84 7.65 -3.50
C ASN A 105 -15.55 8.04 -2.02
N PRO A 106 -14.84 9.16 -1.77
CA PRO A 106 -14.41 9.50 -0.41
C PRO A 106 -15.55 9.89 0.54
N GLU A 107 -16.74 10.19 0.01
CA GLU A 107 -17.93 10.58 0.78
C GLU A 107 -18.88 9.41 1.03
N THR A 108 -19.12 8.59 0.00
CA THR A 108 -20.10 7.50 0.05
C THR A 108 -19.48 6.12 0.30
N ASN A 109 -18.15 5.97 0.14
CA ASN A 109 -17.42 4.70 0.18
C ASN A 109 -17.91 3.66 -0.85
N GLN A 110 -18.59 4.10 -1.90
CA GLN A 110 -18.98 3.23 -3.02
C GLN A 110 -17.81 3.08 -4.00
N VAL A 111 -17.70 1.90 -4.63
CA VAL A 111 -16.70 1.64 -5.67
C VAL A 111 -16.89 2.62 -6.83
N LEU A 112 -15.80 3.30 -7.20
CA LEU A 112 -15.80 4.22 -8.32
C LEU A 112 -15.56 3.47 -9.63
N ASN A 113 -16.52 3.51 -10.55
CA ASN A 113 -16.28 3.05 -11.92
C ASN A 113 -15.73 4.15 -12.83
N ARG A 114 -16.08 5.40 -12.51
CA ARG A 114 -15.62 6.60 -13.22
C ARG A 114 -15.22 7.67 -12.23
N TRP A 115 -14.31 8.55 -12.65
CA TRP A 115 -13.82 9.65 -11.81
C TRP A 115 -13.74 10.95 -12.61
N GLN A 116 -14.31 12.00 -12.05
CA GLN A 116 -14.19 13.36 -12.59
C GLN A 116 -12.86 13.95 -12.16
N ASN A 117 -11.95 14.13 -13.11
CA ASN A 117 -10.64 14.73 -12.83
C ASN A 117 -10.82 16.22 -12.47
N PRO A 118 -10.47 16.63 -11.23
CA PRO A 118 -10.74 18.00 -10.77
C PRO A 118 -9.79 19.06 -11.38
N TRP A 119 -8.76 18.66 -12.11
CA TRP A 119 -7.82 19.56 -12.77
C TRP A 119 -8.07 19.72 -14.25
N THR A 120 -8.49 18.65 -14.94
CA THR A 120 -8.77 18.70 -16.38
C THR A 120 -10.26 18.81 -16.69
N GLY A 121 -11.13 18.50 -15.74
CA GLY A 121 -12.57 18.42 -15.96
C GLY A 121 -13.01 17.18 -16.77
N GLU A 122 -12.09 16.29 -17.14
CA GLU A 122 -12.39 15.07 -17.88
C GLU A 122 -12.92 13.98 -16.95
N GLU A 123 -13.94 13.25 -17.37
CA GLU A 123 -14.40 12.07 -16.69
C GLU A 123 -13.70 10.84 -17.31
N VAL A 124 -12.99 10.07 -16.48
CA VAL A 124 -12.21 8.91 -16.92
C VAL A 124 -12.66 7.62 -16.22
N PRO A 125 -12.53 6.44 -16.87
CA PRO A 125 -12.70 5.16 -16.20
C PRO A 125 -11.69 4.98 -15.08
N VAL A 126 -12.10 4.38 -13.97
CA VAL A 126 -11.20 4.06 -12.85
C VAL A 126 -10.64 2.67 -13.03
N VAL A 127 -9.31 2.57 -13.16
CA VAL A 127 -8.63 1.27 -13.20
C VAL A 127 -8.18 0.91 -11.79
N HIS A 128 -8.83 -0.08 -11.20
CA HIS A 128 -8.50 -0.61 -9.89
C HIS A 128 -7.22 -1.45 -9.95
N VAL A 129 -6.53 -1.62 -8.81
CA VAL A 129 -5.38 -2.52 -8.73
C VAL A 129 -5.87 -3.96 -8.79
N ALA A 130 -5.29 -4.75 -9.68
CA ALA A 130 -5.63 -6.16 -9.89
C ALA A 130 -4.39 -6.94 -10.36
N ASN A 131 -3.33 -6.91 -9.54
CA ASN A 131 -2.03 -7.50 -9.89
C ASN A 131 -2.01 -9.02 -9.64
N ASN A 132 -1.67 -9.82 -10.67
CA ASN A 132 -1.65 -11.28 -10.63
C ASN A 132 -0.61 -11.89 -11.60
N PRO A 133 0.56 -12.37 -11.11
CA PRO A 133 0.96 -12.51 -9.71
C PRO A 133 1.71 -11.27 -9.17
N VAL A 134 1.83 -11.21 -7.84
CA VAL A 134 2.85 -10.38 -7.17
C VAL A 134 3.75 -11.31 -6.37
N GLN A 135 5.04 -11.33 -6.68
CA GLN A 135 5.98 -12.32 -6.19
C GLN A 135 7.26 -11.66 -5.66
N ASN A 136 7.77 -12.19 -4.56
CA ASN A 136 8.99 -11.70 -3.92
C ASN A 136 9.85 -12.84 -3.41
N ASN A 137 11.16 -12.72 -3.60
CA ASN A 137 12.13 -13.49 -2.84
C ASN A 137 12.41 -12.71 -1.55
N LEU A 138 11.98 -13.26 -0.42
CA LEU A 138 12.17 -12.62 0.89
C LEU A 138 13.62 -12.75 1.40
N GLY A 139 14.45 -13.50 0.70
CA GLY A 139 15.85 -13.70 1.03
C GLY A 139 16.08 -14.53 2.28
N GLN A 140 17.10 -14.15 3.03
CA GLN A 140 17.55 -14.74 4.30
C GLN A 140 18.03 -13.61 5.22
N GLY A 141 18.21 -13.89 6.51
CA GLY A 141 18.81 -12.96 7.45
C GLY A 141 17.86 -12.46 8.53
N ARG A 142 18.21 -11.32 9.10
CA ARG A 142 17.45 -10.67 10.16
C ARG A 142 17.01 -9.28 9.71
N PHE A 143 15.84 -8.87 10.13
CA PHE A 143 15.19 -7.62 9.75
C PHE A 143 15.07 -6.72 10.98
N PRO A 144 15.24 -5.41 10.83
CA PRO A 144 15.06 -4.46 11.92
C PRO A 144 13.70 -4.61 12.57
N ALA A 145 13.65 -4.48 13.89
CA ALA A 145 12.43 -4.41 14.65
C ALA A 145 12.62 -3.46 15.86
N PHE A 146 11.54 -2.90 16.33
CA PHE A 146 11.55 -1.98 17.49
C PHE A 146 10.54 -2.45 18.53
N ALA A 147 10.94 -2.48 19.80
CA ALA A 147 10.03 -2.82 20.89
C ALA A 147 8.98 -1.71 21.08
N ALA A 148 7.72 -2.14 21.25
CA ALA A 148 6.59 -1.27 21.54
C ALA A 148 5.68 -1.92 22.58
N GLY A 149 6.04 -1.87 23.82
CA GLY A 149 5.38 -2.56 24.93
C GLY A 149 5.50 -4.08 24.80
N ARG A 150 4.39 -4.79 24.57
CA ARG A 150 4.36 -6.25 24.34
C ARG A 150 4.43 -6.62 22.86
N ASN A 151 4.64 -5.65 22.01
CA ASN A 151 4.69 -5.86 20.56
C ASN A 151 6.06 -5.47 20.02
N LEU A 152 6.36 -5.99 18.83
CA LEU A 152 7.41 -5.48 17.95
C LEU A 152 6.78 -4.72 16.81
N ILE A 153 7.42 -3.63 16.41
CA ILE A 153 7.16 -2.94 15.13
C ILE A 153 8.24 -3.41 14.17
N VAL A 154 7.82 -4.07 13.10
CA VAL A 154 8.71 -4.55 12.03
C VAL A 154 8.48 -3.65 10.80
N PRO A 155 9.40 -2.71 10.51
CA PRO A 155 9.32 -1.90 9.31
C PRO A 155 9.75 -2.72 8.09
N LEU A 156 9.13 -2.43 6.95
CA LEU A 156 9.52 -2.92 5.65
C LEU A 156 9.36 -1.78 4.64
N ASP A 157 10.48 -1.24 4.21
CA ASP A 157 10.53 -0.15 3.26
C ASP A 157 10.91 -0.69 1.88
N LEU A 158 10.09 -0.41 0.87
CA LEU A 158 10.26 -0.86 -0.50
C LEU A 158 10.45 0.35 -1.42
N PRO A 159 11.70 0.76 -1.68
CA PRO A 159 11.98 1.73 -2.73
C PRO A 159 11.78 1.06 -4.09
N LEU A 160 10.90 1.64 -4.91
CA LEU A 160 10.52 1.12 -6.21
C LEU A 160 11.05 2.07 -7.29
N THR A 161 12.05 1.64 -8.04
CA THR A 161 12.58 2.40 -9.18
C THR A 161 12.91 1.43 -10.30
N TYR A 162 12.19 1.54 -11.42
CA TYR A 162 12.41 0.70 -12.60
C TYR A 162 11.92 1.40 -13.88
N PRO A 163 12.32 0.90 -15.07
CA PRO A 163 11.83 1.46 -16.33
C PRO A 163 10.31 1.43 -16.43
N ASN A 164 9.71 2.56 -16.80
CA ASN A 164 8.28 2.64 -17.01
C ASN A 164 7.89 1.93 -18.30
N VAL A 165 7.10 0.87 -18.17
CA VAL A 165 6.68 0.02 -19.30
C VAL A 165 5.76 0.72 -20.31
N LEU A 166 5.24 1.91 -19.98
CA LEU A 166 4.37 2.70 -20.85
C LEU A 166 5.15 3.76 -21.63
N ALA A 167 6.31 4.19 -21.16
CA ALA A 167 7.01 5.37 -21.68
C ALA A 167 7.50 5.24 -23.11
N SER A 168 7.81 4.02 -23.57
CA SER A 168 8.35 3.76 -24.92
C SER A 168 7.29 3.69 -26.03
N ASP A 169 6.00 3.60 -25.69
CA ASP A 169 4.92 3.48 -26.65
C ASP A 169 4.16 4.82 -26.77
N ALA A 170 4.10 5.35 -27.98
CA ALA A 170 3.46 6.64 -28.27
C ALA A 170 1.99 6.72 -27.80
N LYS A 171 1.25 5.60 -27.78
CA LYS A 171 -0.15 5.57 -27.33
C LYS A 171 -0.34 5.90 -25.85
N PHE A 172 0.72 5.76 -25.03
CA PHE A 172 0.65 6.04 -23.59
C PHE A 172 1.24 7.40 -23.19
N GLN A 173 1.67 8.22 -24.14
CA GLN A 173 2.33 9.50 -23.86
C GLN A 173 1.42 10.50 -23.11
N ASP A 174 0.10 10.35 -23.19
CA ASP A 174 -0.85 11.18 -22.43
C ASP A 174 -1.18 10.60 -21.04
N TYR A 175 -0.69 9.39 -20.75
CA TYR A 175 -1.01 8.64 -19.54
C TYR A 175 0.17 8.53 -18.57
N SER A 176 1.35 8.21 -19.06
CA SER A 176 2.55 8.05 -18.23
C SER A 176 3.82 8.18 -19.09
N PRO A 177 4.23 9.40 -19.43
CA PRO A 177 5.36 9.64 -20.35
C PRO A 177 6.74 9.51 -19.70
N GLU A 178 6.84 9.55 -18.37
CA GLU A 178 8.11 9.55 -17.66
C GLU A 178 8.86 8.23 -17.89
N PRO A 179 10.19 8.28 -18.20
CA PRO A 179 10.96 7.07 -18.53
C PRO A 179 11.12 6.10 -17.35
N LEU A 180 11.04 6.61 -16.12
CA LEU A 180 11.16 5.82 -14.90
C LEU A 180 9.88 5.86 -14.08
N TYR A 181 9.49 4.71 -13.58
CA TYR A 181 8.56 4.61 -12.46
C TYR A 181 9.34 4.77 -11.16
N GLN A 182 8.88 5.66 -10.30
CA GLN A 182 9.46 5.88 -8.98
C GLN A 182 8.37 5.97 -7.92
N ALA A 183 8.45 5.11 -6.92
CA ALA A 183 7.55 5.13 -5.77
C ALA A 183 8.27 4.61 -4.53
N GLY A 184 7.70 4.86 -3.36
CA GLY A 184 8.11 4.26 -2.10
C GLY A 184 6.91 3.67 -1.38
N GLU A 185 7.07 2.47 -0.84
CA GLU A 185 6.07 1.83 0.01
C GLU A 185 6.68 1.56 1.39
N PHE A 186 5.94 1.90 2.43
CA PHE A 186 6.41 1.89 3.81
C PHE A 186 5.41 1.12 4.67
N PHE A 187 5.76 -0.11 5.00
CA PHE A 187 4.97 -0.93 5.90
C PHE A 187 5.51 -0.84 7.32
N LYS A 188 4.64 -0.84 8.29
CA LYS A 188 4.98 -1.05 9.71
C LYS A 188 4.04 -2.12 10.27
N PHE A 189 4.55 -3.33 10.41
CA PHE A 189 3.80 -4.42 11.02
C PHE A 189 3.95 -4.34 12.54
N VAL A 190 2.84 -4.37 13.25
CA VAL A 190 2.76 -4.47 14.70
C VAL A 190 2.40 -5.91 15.03
N VAL A 191 3.29 -6.61 15.73
CA VAL A 191 3.18 -8.04 15.99
C VAL A 191 3.40 -8.34 17.48
N PRO A 192 2.67 -9.29 18.10
CA PRO A 192 2.97 -9.71 19.47
C PRO A 192 4.36 -10.33 19.56
N GLU A 193 5.27 -9.73 20.34
CA GLU A 193 6.67 -10.17 20.47
C GLU A 193 6.79 -11.65 20.80
N ALA A 194 6.03 -12.14 21.79
CA ALA A 194 6.04 -13.51 22.24
C ALA A 194 5.64 -14.53 21.15
N ARG A 195 5.12 -14.10 20.00
CA ARG A 195 4.63 -14.96 18.92
C ARG A 195 5.55 -15.02 17.70
N VAL A 196 6.36 -14.00 17.50
CA VAL A 196 7.18 -13.86 16.29
C VAL A 196 8.24 -14.96 16.20
N GLU A 197 8.88 -15.29 17.32
CA GLU A 197 9.98 -16.26 17.37
C GLU A 197 9.55 -17.67 17.82
N GLN A 198 8.24 -17.91 18.00
CA GLN A 198 7.78 -19.25 18.38
C GLN A 198 7.92 -20.26 17.22
N PRO A 199 8.81 -21.26 17.31
CA PRO A 199 9.09 -22.17 16.19
C PRO A 199 7.90 -23.07 15.81
N ASN A 200 7.01 -23.33 16.74
CA ASN A 200 5.87 -24.25 16.58
C ASN A 200 4.60 -23.54 16.03
N VAL A 201 4.69 -22.25 15.69
CA VAL A 201 3.58 -21.45 15.17
C VAL A 201 3.78 -21.20 13.69
N ALA A 202 2.90 -21.71 12.85
CA ALA A 202 3.01 -21.53 11.40
C ALA A 202 2.78 -20.07 10.96
N THR A 203 2.01 -19.31 11.71
CA THR A 203 1.67 -17.92 11.38
C THR A 203 1.35 -17.10 12.64
N VAL A 204 1.74 -15.85 12.67
CA VAL A 204 1.38 -14.94 13.77
C VAL A 204 -0.04 -14.43 13.54
N LEU A 205 -0.87 -14.54 14.58
CA LEU A 205 -2.21 -13.95 14.63
C LEU A 205 -2.15 -12.51 15.15
N ASN A 206 -3.21 -11.74 14.91
CA ASN A 206 -3.36 -10.37 15.42
C ASN A 206 -2.23 -9.43 14.94
N VAL A 207 -1.77 -9.63 13.71
CA VAL A 207 -0.87 -8.67 13.04
C VAL A 207 -1.70 -7.52 12.51
N SER A 208 -1.33 -6.32 12.89
CA SER A 208 -1.87 -5.07 12.36
C SER A 208 -0.74 -4.14 11.94
N GLY A 209 -1.06 -2.97 11.44
CA GLY A 209 -0.02 -2.00 11.11
C GLY A 209 -0.50 -0.90 10.19
N THR A 210 0.45 -0.28 9.50
CA THR A 210 0.19 0.74 8.50
C THR A 210 0.90 0.43 7.19
N TRP A 211 0.29 0.88 6.10
CA TRP A 211 0.89 0.97 4.79
C TRP A 211 0.76 2.41 4.29
N ASN A 212 1.89 3.00 3.95
CA ASN A 212 1.93 4.29 3.30
C ASN A 212 2.66 4.14 1.97
N ARG A 213 2.22 4.86 0.97
CA ARG A 213 2.84 4.88 -0.34
C ARG A 213 2.92 6.30 -0.86
N ILE A 214 4.05 6.64 -1.45
CA ILE A 214 4.24 7.87 -2.23
C ILE A 214 4.59 7.43 -3.65
N GLY A 215 3.91 7.98 -4.63
CA GLY A 215 4.17 7.60 -6.01
C GLY A 215 3.55 8.53 -7.03
N PRO A 216 3.82 8.30 -8.32
CA PRO A 216 3.32 9.14 -9.40
C PRO A 216 1.80 9.05 -9.55
N TRP A 217 1.25 9.93 -10.37
CA TRP A 217 -0.12 9.82 -10.84
C TRP A 217 -0.36 8.46 -11.50
N LEU A 218 -1.54 7.90 -11.29
CA LEU A 218 -1.92 6.66 -11.97
C LEU A 218 -2.17 6.95 -13.46
N PRO A 219 -1.77 6.07 -14.37
CA PRO A 219 -1.89 6.33 -15.81
C PRO A 219 -3.30 6.73 -16.23
N TRP A 220 -4.32 6.00 -15.73
CA TRP A 220 -5.72 6.25 -16.08
C TRP A 220 -6.25 7.63 -15.65
N MET A 221 -5.55 8.35 -14.76
CA MET A 221 -5.95 9.70 -14.33
C MET A 221 -5.65 10.77 -15.37
N LYS A 222 -4.86 10.49 -16.41
CA LYS A 222 -4.48 11.44 -17.47
C LYS A 222 -3.88 12.75 -16.94
N MET A 223 -2.86 12.62 -16.12
CA MET A 223 -2.22 13.76 -15.44
C MET A 223 -0.91 14.20 -16.10
N LYS A 224 -0.75 13.97 -17.41
CA LYS A 224 0.46 14.38 -18.16
C LYS A 224 0.82 15.84 -17.92
N GLY A 225 2.07 16.07 -17.55
CA GLY A 225 2.62 17.42 -17.32
C GLY A 225 2.12 18.12 -16.05
N LYS A 226 1.18 17.52 -15.30
CA LYS A 226 0.78 18.06 -14.00
C LYS A 226 1.79 17.64 -12.92
N PRO A 227 2.53 18.58 -12.31
CA PRO A 227 3.41 18.26 -11.22
C PRO A 227 2.60 17.78 -10.01
N GLY A 228 3.21 16.87 -9.22
CA GLY A 228 2.57 16.36 -8.01
C GLY A 228 2.69 14.85 -7.88
N GLN A 229 2.12 14.32 -6.81
CA GLN A 229 2.19 12.91 -6.46
C GLN A 229 0.98 12.47 -5.65
N LEU A 230 0.76 11.16 -5.63
CA LEU A 230 -0.22 10.51 -4.78
C LEU A 230 0.44 10.02 -3.50
N VAL A 231 -0.23 10.30 -2.38
CA VAL A 231 0.14 9.78 -1.06
C VAL A 231 -1.01 8.92 -0.54
N TYR A 232 -0.69 7.66 -0.27
CA TYR A 232 -1.59 6.69 0.32
C TYR A 232 -1.30 6.57 1.81
N SER A 233 -2.35 6.49 2.60
CA SER A 233 -2.25 6.22 4.03
C SER A 233 -3.34 5.24 4.42
N ALA A 234 -2.94 4.06 4.88
CA ALA A 234 -3.87 2.97 5.20
C ALA A 234 -3.45 2.22 6.46
N SER A 235 -4.45 1.72 7.17
CA SER A 235 -4.29 0.70 8.20
C SER A 235 -4.37 -0.67 7.57
N ILE A 236 -3.57 -1.61 8.06
CA ILE A 236 -3.54 -3.00 7.61
C ILE A 236 -3.90 -3.95 8.75
N ARG A 237 -4.47 -5.08 8.39
CA ARG A 237 -4.70 -6.22 9.29
C ARG A 237 -4.48 -7.54 8.55
N LYS A 238 -3.89 -8.51 9.24
CA LYS A 238 -3.71 -9.85 8.73
C LYS A 238 -4.88 -10.74 9.14
N LEU A 239 -5.38 -11.51 8.19
CA LEU A 239 -6.52 -12.41 8.34
C LEU A 239 -6.13 -13.82 7.93
N GLN A 240 -6.82 -14.81 8.50
CA GLN A 240 -6.53 -16.22 8.27
C GLN A 240 -7.37 -16.83 7.14
N ARG A 241 -8.58 -16.30 6.94
CA ARG A 241 -9.58 -16.86 6.04
C ARG A 241 -10.21 -15.77 5.18
N PHE A 242 -10.66 -16.18 4.02
CA PHE A 242 -11.37 -15.31 3.07
C PHE A 242 -12.61 -14.65 3.69
N GLU A 243 -13.34 -15.39 4.53
CA GLU A 243 -14.57 -14.97 5.17
C GLU A 243 -14.38 -13.86 6.22
N GLU A 244 -13.13 -13.57 6.59
CA GLU A 244 -12.76 -12.47 7.50
C GLU A 244 -12.50 -11.13 6.78
N LEU A 245 -12.42 -11.16 5.44
CA LEU A 245 -12.33 -9.94 4.64
C LEU A 245 -13.61 -9.10 4.78
N SER A 246 -13.51 -7.82 4.50
CA SER A 246 -14.68 -6.94 4.48
C SER A 246 -15.73 -7.40 3.45
N PRO A 247 -17.03 -7.15 3.70
CA PRO A 247 -18.11 -7.60 2.82
C PRO A 247 -17.95 -7.15 1.38
N LEU A 248 -17.45 -5.93 1.15
CA LEU A 248 -17.21 -5.42 -0.21
C LEU A 248 -16.19 -6.27 -0.96
N LEU A 249 -15.05 -6.58 -0.34
CA LEU A 249 -14.02 -7.43 -0.97
C LEU A 249 -14.53 -8.85 -1.19
N GLN A 250 -15.26 -9.43 -0.23
CA GLN A 250 -15.87 -10.76 -0.41
C GLN A 250 -16.83 -10.78 -1.59
N GLN A 251 -17.70 -9.78 -1.71
CA GLN A 251 -18.68 -9.66 -2.78
C GLN A 251 -17.99 -9.50 -4.14
N GLU A 252 -17.09 -8.55 -4.29
CA GLU A 252 -16.39 -8.27 -5.56
C GLU A 252 -15.56 -9.49 -6.01
N ILE A 253 -14.84 -10.13 -5.09
CA ILE A 253 -14.05 -11.33 -5.40
C ILE A 253 -14.97 -12.47 -5.82
N THR A 254 -16.03 -12.74 -5.08
CA THR A 254 -16.91 -13.88 -5.38
C THR A 254 -17.66 -13.69 -6.71
N SER A 255 -18.12 -12.47 -7.00
CA SER A 255 -19.00 -12.22 -8.14
C SER A 255 -18.26 -11.84 -9.42
N ARG A 256 -17.05 -11.25 -9.32
CA ARG A 256 -16.39 -10.65 -10.48
C ARG A 256 -14.97 -11.15 -10.74
N VAL A 257 -14.19 -11.33 -9.70
CA VAL A 257 -12.75 -11.66 -9.84
C VAL A 257 -12.34 -12.83 -8.94
N PRO A 258 -12.96 -14.02 -9.13
CA PRO A 258 -12.80 -15.16 -8.19
C PRO A 258 -11.35 -15.67 -8.08
N VAL A 259 -10.49 -15.35 -9.04
CA VAL A 259 -9.07 -15.71 -9.02
C VAL A 259 -8.35 -15.14 -7.78
N TYR A 260 -8.81 -14.00 -7.26
CA TYR A 260 -8.22 -13.35 -6.07
C TYR A 260 -8.63 -14.00 -4.74
N ARG A 261 -9.46 -15.06 -4.78
CA ARG A 261 -9.81 -15.81 -3.56
C ARG A 261 -8.63 -16.60 -3.00
N THR A 262 -7.68 -17.02 -3.84
CA THR A 262 -6.53 -17.83 -3.44
C THR A 262 -5.24 -17.30 -4.07
N ALA A 263 -4.13 -17.45 -3.36
CA ALA A 263 -2.80 -17.19 -3.94
C ALA A 263 -2.42 -18.28 -4.95
N PRO A 264 -1.48 -18.01 -5.88
CA PRO A 264 -0.86 -19.06 -6.69
C PRO A 264 -0.32 -20.17 -5.81
N THR A 265 -0.29 -21.40 -6.31
CA THR A 265 0.14 -22.58 -5.55
C THR A 265 1.67 -22.76 -5.52
N CYS A 266 2.37 -22.06 -6.40
CA CYS A 266 3.82 -22.07 -6.53
C CYS A 266 4.33 -20.67 -6.96
N TYR A 267 5.63 -20.49 -6.97
CA TYR A 267 6.26 -19.32 -7.59
C TYR A 267 6.19 -19.48 -9.09
N LEU A 268 5.52 -18.53 -9.75
CA LEU A 268 5.28 -18.61 -11.18
C LEU A 268 6.52 -18.15 -11.96
N ALA A 269 6.70 -18.66 -13.18
CA ALA A 269 7.77 -18.22 -14.08
C ALA A 269 7.55 -16.78 -14.60
N ALA A 270 6.31 -16.29 -14.55
CA ALA A 270 5.98 -14.93 -14.94
C ALA A 270 6.56 -13.90 -13.97
N SER A 271 6.90 -12.73 -14.49
CA SER A 271 7.26 -11.57 -13.68
C SER A 271 6.05 -11.07 -12.86
N SER A 272 6.33 -10.38 -11.75
CA SER A 272 5.28 -9.70 -11.00
C SER A 272 4.55 -8.69 -11.87
N GLU A 273 3.23 -8.72 -11.81
CA GLU A 273 2.39 -7.71 -12.42
C GLU A 273 2.39 -6.44 -11.57
N THR A 274 2.26 -5.30 -12.23
CA THR A 274 2.10 -3.99 -11.61
C THR A 274 0.90 -3.28 -12.22
N SER A 275 0.36 -2.28 -11.53
CA SER A 275 -0.77 -1.49 -12.07
C SER A 275 -0.45 -0.84 -13.42
N TRP A 276 0.83 -0.59 -13.75
CA TRP A 276 1.27 -0.08 -15.07
C TRP A 276 1.23 -1.16 -16.15
N ILE A 277 1.64 -2.40 -15.82
CA ILE A 277 1.53 -3.55 -16.72
C ILE A 277 0.06 -3.87 -16.95
N TYR A 278 -0.73 -3.96 -15.88
CA TYR A 278 -2.16 -4.19 -15.94
C TYR A 278 -2.88 -3.14 -16.83
N PHE A 279 -2.57 -1.85 -16.66
CA PHE A 279 -3.13 -0.79 -17.49
C PHE A 279 -2.74 -0.97 -18.97
N ARG A 280 -1.49 -1.33 -19.26
CA ARG A 280 -1.04 -1.58 -20.63
C ARG A 280 -1.80 -2.73 -21.27
N GLU A 281 -1.98 -3.83 -20.57
CA GLU A 281 -2.61 -5.05 -21.07
C GLU A 281 -4.11 -4.89 -21.28
N HIS A 282 -4.75 -4.04 -20.48
CA HIS A 282 -6.20 -3.76 -20.56
C HIS A 282 -6.51 -2.36 -21.11
N PHE A 283 -5.62 -1.79 -21.92
CA PHE A 283 -5.79 -0.44 -22.41
C PHE A 283 -7.01 -0.29 -23.33
N ASP A 284 -7.30 -1.29 -24.18
CA ASP A 284 -8.47 -1.28 -25.04
C ASP A 284 -9.78 -1.33 -24.23
N ASN A 285 -9.81 -2.09 -23.13
CA ASN A 285 -10.93 -2.07 -22.19
C ASN A 285 -11.10 -0.70 -21.52
N TYR A 286 -9.98 -0.03 -21.17
CA TYR A 286 -10.02 1.32 -20.64
C TYR A 286 -10.61 2.31 -21.65
N LEU A 287 -10.20 2.25 -22.93
CA LEU A 287 -10.75 3.10 -23.99
C LEU A 287 -12.22 2.82 -24.26
N ALA A 288 -12.65 1.57 -24.15
CA ALA A 288 -14.05 1.15 -24.27
C ALA A 288 -14.92 1.64 -23.08
N GLY A 289 -14.29 2.05 -21.97
CA GLY A 289 -14.98 2.46 -20.75
C GLY A 289 -15.50 1.28 -19.92
N ASP A 290 -14.88 0.12 -20.06
CA ASP A 290 -15.25 -1.09 -19.34
C ASP A 290 -15.09 -0.91 -17.83
N ARG A 291 -15.85 -1.70 -17.08
CA ARG A 291 -15.75 -1.72 -15.61
C ARG A 291 -14.57 -2.56 -15.16
N PHE A 292 -13.67 -1.96 -14.41
CA PHE A 292 -12.52 -2.63 -13.78
C PHE A 292 -12.84 -3.18 -12.38
N PRO A 293 -12.08 -4.19 -11.89
CA PRO A 293 -11.10 -4.98 -12.65
C PRO A 293 -11.79 -5.83 -13.74
N ILE A 294 -11.03 -6.10 -14.80
CA ILE A 294 -11.47 -7.05 -15.83
C ILE A 294 -11.45 -8.46 -15.23
N SER A 295 -12.47 -9.24 -15.50
CA SER A 295 -12.53 -10.62 -15.03
C SER A 295 -11.50 -11.48 -15.76
N GLU A 296 -10.54 -11.99 -15.00
CA GLU A 296 -9.53 -12.91 -15.53
C GLU A 296 -9.95 -14.36 -15.28
N THR A 297 -9.78 -15.21 -16.28
CA THR A 297 -9.74 -16.64 -16.08
C THR A 297 -8.41 -17.02 -15.45
N GLN A 298 -8.40 -18.03 -14.56
CA GLN A 298 -7.14 -18.55 -14.01
C GLN A 298 -6.17 -18.88 -15.15
N SER A 299 -5.09 -18.09 -15.24
CA SER A 299 -4.01 -18.43 -16.17
C SER A 299 -3.31 -19.69 -15.64
N ASN A 300 -3.20 -20.73 -16.44
CA ASN A 300 -2.37 -21.91 -16.16
C ASN A 300 -0.88 -21.55 -16.37
N GLN A 301 -0.41 -20.52 -15.69
CA GLN A 301 0.99 -20.13 -15.77
C GLN A 301 1.86 -21.22 -15.13
N PRO A 302 2.95 -21.64 -15.79
CA PRO A 302 3.83 -22.67 -15.27
C PRO A 302 4.55 -22.19 -14.00
N CYS A 303 4.77 -23.13 -13.08
CA CYS A 303 5.63 -22.91 -11.93
C CYS A 303 7.08 -22.74 -12.37
N GLN A 304 7.82 -21.88 -11.70
CA GLN A 304 9.28 -21.86 -11.80
C GLN A 304 9.82 -23.15 -11.17
N GLN A 305 10.66 -23.87 -11.91
CA GLN A 305 11.30 -25.12 -11.45
C GLN A 305 12.47 -24.86 -10.50
#